data_ee734fe346c4194685f9232e751dea22
#
_entry.id   ee734fe346c4194685f9232e751dea22
#
_cell.length_a   1.000
_cell.length_b   1.000
_cell.length_c   1.000
_cell.angle_alpha   90.00
_cell.angle_beta   90.00
_cell.angle_gamma   90.00
#
_symmetry.space_group_name_H-M   'P 1'
#
loop_
_entity.id
_entity.type
_entity.pdbx_description
1 polymer ?
#
loop_
_entity_poly.entity_id
_entity_poly.type
_entity_poly.pdbx_seq_one_letter_code
_entity_poly.pdbx_strand_id
1 'polypeptide(L)'
;MLIRSLLIGDLDADSALWGRNLLKRHTWGQVDLPRLIEGGAALQMFTTVTKSPQGQNYARNAADAADNITLLALAQRWPAAAYDSLFARAMLQADRVLTAAAQSPQLTLIRSKTDLSSLLSQRADGHSIVGALLGTEGSHALDGELDNIDRLYAAGFRMMGLQHFFDNRLGGSLHGESQAGLTRF
;
A
#
# COMPACT_ATOMS: atom_id res chain seq x y z
N MET A 1 -13.15 -20.62 -19.45
CA MET A 1 -12.26 -20.39 -18.29
C MET A 1 -11.08 -19.47 -18.62
N LEU A 2 -11.36 -18.37 -19.31
CA LEU A 2 -10.34 -17.40 -19.76
C LEU A 2 -9.52 -16.80 -18.62
N ILE A 3 -10.15 -16.46 -17.49
CA ILE A 3 -9.49 -15.79 -16.36
C ILE A 3 -8.28 -16.58 -15.79
N ARG A 4 -8.37 -17.92 -15.76
CA ARG A 4 -7.27 -18.76 -15.24
C ARG A 4 -6.04 -18.84 -16.15
N SER A 5 -6.16 -18.45 -17.42
CA SER A 5 -5.02 -18.37 -18.35
C SER A 5 -4.35 -17.00 -18.39
N LEU A 6 -4.90 -16.01 -17.68
CA LEU A 6 -4.36 -14.66 -17.64
C LEU A 6 -3.41 -14.49 -16.43
N LEU A 7 -2.40 -13.67 -16.61
CA LEU A 7 -1.59 -13.15 -15.53
C LEU A 7 -2.25 -11.85 -15.02
N ILE A 8 -2.95 -11.95 -13.91
CA ILE A 8 -3.71 -10.83 -13.34
C ILE A 8 -2.87 -10.15 -12.26
N GLY A 9 -2.61 -8.87 -12.42
CA GLY A 9 -2.01 -8.01 -11.40
C GLY A 9 -2.99 -6.90 -11.01
N ASP A 10 -3.27 -6.76 -9.73
CA ASP A 10 -3.96 -5.61 -9.16
C ASP A 10 -2.91 -4.66 -8.57
N LEU A 11 -2.95 -3.39 -8.98
CA LEU A 11 -1.91 -2.41 -8.66
C LEU A 11 -2.29 -1.47 -7.52
N ASP A 12 -3.46 -1.68 -6.89
CA ASP A 12 -3.88 -0.83 -5.77
C ASP A 12 -4.88 -1.52 -4.84
N ALA A 13 -4.46 -1.77 -3.60
CA ALA A 13 -5.37 -2.22 -2.55
C ALA A 13 -4.88 -1.79 -1.16
N ASP A 14 -5.71 -1.01 -0.48
CA ASP A 14 -5.44 -0.47 0.86
C ASP A 14 -5.79 -1.46 1.97
N SER A 15 -5.75 -2.74 1.68
CA SER A 15 -6.17 -3.79 2.62
C SER A 15 -5.34 -3.82 3.90
N ALA A 16 -4.08 -3.38 3.83
CA ALA A 16 -3.19 -3.28 4.97
C ALA A 16 -3.53 -2.13 5.93
N LEU A 17 -4.36 -1.17 5.51
CA LEU A 17 -4.87 -0.10 6.37
C LEU A 17 -5.71 -0.63 7.53
N TRP A 18 -6.39 -1.76 7.32
CA TRP A 18 -7.31 -2.36 8.28
C TRP A 18 -6.62 -3.43 9.12
N GLY A 19 -6.88 -3.43 10.44
CA GLY A 19 -6.31 -4.40 11.39
C GLY A 19 -6.90 -5.81 11.27
N ARG A 20 -6.96 -6.37 10.06
CA ARG A 20 -7.47 -7.72 9.79
C ARG A 20 -6.37 -8.66 9.30
N ASN A 21 -6.55 -9.94 9.51
CA ASN A 21 -5.62 -10.95 9.05
C ASN A 21 -5.78 -11.20 7.54
N LEU A 22 -4.81 -10.79 6.74
CA LEU A 22 -4.82 -10.95 5.28
C LEU A 22 -4.83 -12.42 4.82
N LEU A 23 -4.46 -13.37 5.68
CA LEU A 23 -4.43 -14.80 5.36
C LEU A 23 -5.79 -15.48 5.55
N LYS A 24 -6.78 -14.79 6.11
CA LYS A 24 -8.11 -15.33 6.38
C LYS A 24 -9.16 -14.62 5.55
N ARG A 25 -10.12 -15.38 5.03
CA ARG A 25 -11.32 -14.82 4.42
C ARG A 25 -12.17 -14.13 5.49
N HIS A 26 -12.45 -12.87 5.29
CA HIS A 26 -13.31 -12.06 6.16
C HIS A 26 -14.70 -11.89 5.55
N THR A 27 -15.69 -11.57 6.39
CA THR A 27 -17.06 -11.26 5.96
C THR A 27 -17.18 -9.86 5.34
N TRP A 28 -16.14 -9.04 5.47
CA TRP A 28 -16.06 -7.68 4.92
C TRP A 28 -14.69 -7.44 4.25
N GLY A 29 -14.63 -6.42 3.39
CA GLY A 29 -13.47 -6.15 2.55
C GLY A 29 -13.41 -7.09 1.34
N GLN A 30 -12.63 -6.73 0.34
CA GLN A 30 -12.60 -7.44 -0.95
C GLN A 30 -11.30 -8.21 -1.18
N VAL A 31 -10.20 -7.78 -0.57
CA VAL A 31 -8.87 -8.34 -0.79
C VAL A 31 -8.39 -9.06 0.47
N ASP A 32 -8.21 -10.37 0.36
CA ASP A 32 -7.49 -11.25 1.26
C ASP A 32 -6.89 -12.41 0.46
N LEU A 33 -5.92 -13.11 1.00
CA LEU A 33 -5.19 -14.15 0.28
C LEU A 33 -6.11 -15.25 -0.28
N PRO A 34 -7.13 -15.77 0.45
CA PRO A 34 -8.06 -16.74 -0.11
C PRO A 34 -8.79 -16.23 -1.36
N ARG A 35 -9.26 -14.98 -1.36
CA ARG A 35 -9.96 -14.39 -2.52
C ARG A 35 -9.03 -14.14 -3.68
N LEU A 36 -7.79 -13.68 -3.42
CA LEU A 36 -6.78 -13.49 -4.47
C LEU A 36 -6.46 -14.81 -5.17
N ILE A 37 -6.29 -15.90 -4.43
CA ILE A 37 -6.03 -17.22 -4.97
C ILE A 37 -7.24 -17.72 -5.79
N GLU A 38 -8.45 -17.61 -5.26
CA GLU A 38 -9.67 -18.02 -5.95
C GLU A 38 -9.91 -17.21 -7.22
N GLY A 39 -9.64 -15.89 -7.18
CA GLY A 39 -9.73 -14.99 -8.33
C GLY A 39 -8.63 -15.17 -9.36
N GLY A 40 -7.60 -15.98 -9.07
CA GLY A 40 -6.47 -16.22 -9.97
C GLY A 40 -5.47 -15.07 -10.03
N ALA A 41 -5.53 -14.12 -9.07
CA ALA A 41 -4.56 -13.03 -9.01
C ALA A 41 -3.14 -13.57 -8.89
N ALA A 42 -2.24 -13.02 -9.69
CA ALA A 42 -0.81 -13.36 -9.65
C ALA A 42 -0.03 -12.36 -8.81
N LEU A 43 -0.41 -11.08 -8.89
CA LEU A 43 0.23 -9.98 -8.18
C LEU A 43 -0.83 -9.12 -7.50
N GLN A 44 -0.53 -8.69 -6.28
CA GLN A 44 -1.29 -7.69 -5.54
C GLN A 44 -0.34 -6.62 -5.03
N MET A 45 -0.54 -5.37 -5.47
CA MET A 45 0.07 -4.21 -4.84
C MET A 45 -0.74 -3.86 -3.59
N PHE A 46 -0.10 -3.89 -2.45
CA PHE A 46 -0.64 -3.36 -1.20
C PHE A 46 -0.13 -1.93 -1.05
N THR A 47 -1.03 -0.99 -1.26
CA THR A 47 -0.76 0.43 -1.06
C THR A 47 -0.93 0.82 0.39
N THR A 48 -0.08 1.71 0.86
CA THR A 48 -0.17 2.26 2.21
C THR A 48 -0.72 3.67 2.15
N VAL A 49 -1.91 3.85 2.75
CA VAL A 49 -2.56 5.16 2.87
C VAL A 49 -2.12 5.79 4.18
N THR A 50 -1.42 6.91 4.10
CA THR A 50 -0.91 7.59 5.28
C THR A 50 -1.71 8.84 5.66
N LYS A 51 -2.39 9.45 4.68
CA LYS A 51 -3.22 10.64 4.87
C LYS A 51 -4.39 10.61 3.87
N SER A 52 -5.62 10.83 4.36
CA SER A 52 -6.84 10.89 3.56
C SER A 52 -7.78 11.98 4.09
N PRO A 53 -8.40 12.81 3.24
CA PRO A 53 -9.19 13.96 3.71
C PRO A 53 -10.45 13.52 4.44
N GLN A 54 -10.86 14.29 5.43
CA GLN A 54 -12.15 14.10 6.07
C GLN A 54 -13.30 14.25 5.05
N GLY A 55 -14.31 13.38 5.16
CA GLY A 55 -15.45 13.39 4.26
C GLY A 55 -15.11 13.06 2.80
N GLN A 56 -13.94 12.54 2.52
CA GLN A 56 -13.47 12.25 1.15
C GLN A 56 -13.64 13.45 0.21
N ASN A 57 -13.11 14.61 0.62
CA ASN A 57 -13.19 15.84 -0.18
C ASN A 57 -12.36 15.71 -1.46
N TYR A 58 -13.03 15.57 -2.59
CA TYR A 58 -12.40 15.51 -3.92
C TYR A 58 -12.18 16.89 -4.56
N ALA A 59 -12.69 17.95 -3.97
CA ALA A 59 -12.60 19.28 -4.56
C ALA A 59 -11.25 19.96 -4.23
N ARG A 60 -11.00 20.22 -2.95
CA ARG A 60 -9.82 20.97 -2.53
C ARG A 60 -9.48 20.71 -1.07
N ASN A 61 -8.22 20.37 -0.79
CA ASN A 61 -7.72 20.07 0.55
C ASN A 61 -6.50 20.92 0.87
N ALA A 62 -6.54 21.63 2.00
CA ALA A 62 -5.35 22.30 2.55
C ALA A 62 -4.31 21.25 2.98
N ALA A 63 -3.04 21.56 2.79
CA ALA A 63 -1.96 20.60 3.09
C ALA A 63 -1.94 20.16 4.57
N ASP A 64 -2.39 21.03 5.48
CA ASP A 64 -2.48 20.82 6.93
C ASP A 64 -3.88 20.38 7.41
N ALA A 65 -4.84 20.20 6.49
CA ALA A 65 -6.19 19.79 6.87
C ALA A 65 -6.17 18.45 7.62
N ALA A 66 -7.12 18.33 8.55
CA ALA A 66 -7.33 17.10 9.32
C ALA A 66 -7.63 15.91 8.41
N ASP A 67 -7.14 14.75 8.77
CA ASP A 67 -7.26 13.53 7.99
C ASP A 67 -8.02 12.41 8.73
N ASN A 68 -8.63 11.51 7.96
CA ASN A 68 -9.37 10.35 8.48
C ASN A 68 -8.44 9.28 9.06
N ILE A 69 -7.17 9.22 8.60
CA ILE A 69 -6.27 8.17 9.02
C ILE A 69 -5.83 8.37 10.47
N THR A 70 -5.70 9.62 10.92
CA THR A 70 -5.46 9.91 12.35
C THR A 70 -6.59 9.35 13.23
N LEU A 71 -7.84 9.57 12.84
CA LEU A 71 -8.99 9.03 13.57
C LEU A 71 -9.02 7.50 13.55
N LEU A 72 -8.70 6.90 12.41
CA LEU A 72 -8.61 5.45 12.26
C LEU A 72 -7.48 4.86 13.10
N ALA A 73 -6.32 5.52 13.14
CA ALA A 73 -5.18 5.10 13.93
C ALA A 73 -5.53 5.05 15.42
N LEU A 74 -6.25 6.07 15.92
CA LEU A 74 -6.76 6.10 17.29
C LEU A 74 -7.77 4.99 17.54
N ALA A 75 -8.75 4.80 16.65
CA ALA A 75 -9.79 3.79 16.77
C ALA A 75 -9.22 2.36 16.75
N GLN A 76 -8.22 2.11 15.92
CA GLN A 76 -7.53 0.82 15.84
C GLN A 76 -6.40 0.67 16.86
N ARG A 77 -6.14 1.68 17.70
CA ARG A 77 -5.07 1.67 18.72
C ARG A 77 -3.69 1.37 18.10
N TRP A 78 -3.35 2.09 17.04
CA TRP A 78 -2.04 1.96 16.43
C TRP A 78 -0.92 2.37 17.40
N PRO A 79 0.34 1.95 17.18
CA PRO A 79 1.47 2.42 17.96
C PRO A 79 1.55 3.96 17.98
N ALA A 80 1.98 4.54 19.11
CA ALA A 80 2.00 5.99 19.31
C ALA A 80 2.74 6.75 18.20
N ALA A 81 3.83 6.20 17.67
CA ALA A 81 4.58 6.80 16.57
C ALA A 81 3.71 7.03 15.29
N ALA A 82 2.68 6.22 15.07
CA ALA A 82 1.79 6.35 13.92
C ALA A 82 0.72 7.45 14.08
N TYR A 83 0.61 8.08 15.25
CA TYR A 83 -0.30 9.21 15.41
C TYR A 83 0.23 10.48 14.74
N ASP A 84 1.55 10.69 14.81
CA ASP A 84 2.19 11.91 14.33
C ASP A 84 3.06 11.70 13.06
N SER A 85 3.60 10.49 12.85
CA SER A 85 4.47 10.18 11.72
C SER A 85 3.73 9.41 10.61
N LEU A 86 3.68 10.01 9.42
CA LEU A 86 3.11 9.37 8.24
C LEU A 86 4.02 8.24 7.72
N PHE A 87 5.34 8.37 7.92
CA PHE A 87 6.29 7.29 7.68
C PHE A 87 5.99 6.08 8.57
N ALA A 88 5.76 6.30 9.88
CA ALA A 88 5.42 5.22 10.80
C ALA A 88 4.08 4.54 10.42
N ARG A 89 3.11 5.28 9.88
CA ARG A 89 1.86 4.71 9.34
C ARG A 89 2.12 3.79 8.15
N ALA A 90 2.99 4.19 7.21
CA ALA A 90 3.37 3.36 6.08
C ALA A 90 4.08 2.09 6.53
N MET A 91 5.04 2.21 7.45
CA MET A 91 5.79 1.08 7.99
C MET A 91 4.90 0.09 8.74
N LEU A 92 3.93 0.55 9.52
CA LEU A 92 2.96 -0.32 10.20
C LEU A 92 2.13 -1.13 9.21
N GLN A 93 1.66 -0.50 8.14
CA GLN A 93 0.88 -1.18 7.11
C GLN A 93 1.74 -2.18 6.33
N ALA A 94 2.99 -1.81 6.01
CA ALA A 94 3.95 -2.73 5.39
C ALA A 94 4.22 -3.95 6.29
N ASP A 95 4.43 -3.76 7.59
CA ASP A 95 4.67 -4.85 8.55
C ASP A 95 3.53 -5.87 8.57
N ARG A 96 2.28 -5.45 8.42
CA ARG A 96 1.13 -6.36 8.30
C ARG A 96 1.24 -7.27 7.08
N VAL A 97 1.68 -6.75 5.93
CA VAL A 97 1.88 -7.53 4.70
C VAL A 97 3.10 -8.44 4.83
N LEU A 98 4.21 -7.92 5.37
CA LEU A 98 5.44 -8.69 5.60
C LEU A 98 5.19 -9.87 6.55
N THR A 99 4.46 -9.62 7.65
CA THR A 99 4.05 -10.65 8.60
C THR A 99 3.18 -11.71 7.93
N ALA A 100 2.21 -11.32 7.11
CA ALA A 100 1.38 -12.26 6.36
C ALA A 100 2.21 -13.10 5.39
N ALA A 101 3.13 -12.49 4.65
CA ALA A 101 4.02 -13.20 3.73
C ALA A 101 4.95 -14.19 4.46
N ALA A 102 5.46 -13.83 5.64
CA ALA A 102 6.27 -14.71 6.46
C ALA A 102 5.49 -15.93 7.02
N GLN A 103 4.17 -15.82 7.17
CA GLN A 103 3.29 -16.85 7.73
C GLN A 103 2.66 -17.76 6.68
N SER A 104 2.79 -17.48 5.38
CA SER A 104 2.15 -18.26 4.33
C SER A 104 3.06 -18.44 3.12
N PRO A 105 3.34 -19.68 2.69
CA PRO A 105 4.09 -19.93 1.45
C PRO A 105 3.29 -19.52 0.18
N GLN A 106 2.01 -19.23 0.30
CA GLN A 106 1.16 -18.80 -0.80
C GLN A 106 1.17 -17.27 -1.02
N LEU A 107 1.87 -16.51 -0.17
CA LEU A 107 2.06 -15.08 -0.33
C LEU A 107 3.56 -14.78 -0.28
N THR A 108 4.13 -14.28 -1.38
CA THR A 108 5.56 -13.97 -1.46
C THR A 108 5.77 -12.50 -1.75
N LEU A 109 6.72 -11.87 -1.05
CA LEU A 109 7.06 -10.46 -1.28
C LEU A 109 7.92 -10.34 -2.54
N ILE A 110 7.54 -9.45 -3.43
CA ILE A 110 8.27 -9.13 -4.67
C ILE A 110 9.07 -7.85 -4.46
N ARG A 111 10.38 -7.97 -4.38
CA ARG A 111 11.32 -6.86 -4.18
C ARG A 111 12.27 -6.69 -5.35
N SER A 112 12.31 -7.66 -6.25
CA SER A 112 13.24 -7.67 -7.37
C SER A 112 12.63 -8.36 -8.59
N LYS A 113 13.30 -8.16 -9.74
CA LYS A 113 12.98 -8.91 -10.97
C LYS A 113 13.14 -10.42 -10.77
N THR A 114 14.11 -10.84 -9.96
CA THR A 114 14.34 -12.25 -9.63
C THR A 114 13.17 -12.84 -8.87
N ASP A 115 12.64 -12.13 -7.86
CA ASP A 115 11.46 -12.57 -7.11
C ASP A 115 10.26 -12.76 -8.04
N LEU A 116 10.04 -11.79 -8.93
CA LEU A 116 8.97 -11.88 -9.92
C LEU A 116 9.14 -13.07 -10.85
N SER A 117 10.34 -13.29 -11.37
CA SER A 117 10.63 -14.45 -12.25
C SER A 117 10.38 -15.77 -11.54
N SER A 118 10.81 -15.88 -10.26
CA SER A 118 10.54 -17.06 -9.43
C SER A 118 9.05 -17.29 -9.19
N LEU A 119 8.29 -16.22 -8.89
CA LEU A 119 6.84 -16.31 -8.76
C LEU A 119 6.19 -16.86 -10.03
N LEU A 120 6.57 -16.32 -11.20
CA LEU A 120 5.98 -16.73 -12.48
C LEU A 120 6.30 -18.18 -12.81
N SER A 121 7.52 -18.65 -12.53
CA SER A 121 7.90 -20.06 -12.70
C SER A 121 7.06 -20.96 -11.81
N GLN A 122 6.97 -20.67 -10.52
CA GLN A 122 6.16 -21.47 -9.59
C GLN A 122 4.68 -21.53 -9.99
N ARG A 123 4.12 -20.43 -10.49
CA ARG A 123 2.74 -20.42 -11.00
C ARG A 123 2.60 -21.26 -12.27
N ALA A 124 3.57 -21.23 -13.17
CA ALA A 124 3.60 -22.09 -14.37
C ALA A 124 3.66 -23.59 -13.99
N ASP A 125 4.34 -23.93 -12.90
CA ASP A 125 4.38 -25.29 -12.32
C ASP A 125 3.09 -25.66 -11.56
N GLY A 126 2.09 -24.78 -11.55
CA GLY A 126 0.77 -25.05 -10.96
C GLY A 126 0.60 -24.62 -9.49
N HIS A 127 1.56 -23.95 -8.90
CA HIS A 127 1.43 -23.47 -7.53
C HIS A 127 0.46 -22.29 -7.43
N SER A 128 -0.46 -22.34 -6.45
CA SER A 128 -1.37 -21.26 -6.11
C SER A 128 -0.68 -20.27 -5.18
N ILE A 129 0.11 -19.38 -5.77
CA ILE A 129 0.91 -18.38 -5.05
C ILE A 129 0.61 -16.98 -5.59
N VAL A 130 0.61 -15.98 -4.71
CA VAL A 130 0.38 -14.56 -5.01
C VAL A 130 1.63 -13.76 -4.64
N GLY A 131 2.09 -12.91 -5.55
CA GLY A 131 3.13 -11.94 -5.28
C GLY A 131 2.56 -10.69 -4.62
N ALA A 132 3.09 -10.31 -3.46
CA ALA A 132 2.79 -9.06 -2.78
C ALA A 132 3.82 -8.00 -3.16
N LEU A 133 3.35 -6.84 -3.61
CA LEU A 133 4.16 -5.64 -3.81
C LEU A 133 3.78 -4.61 -2.74
N LEU A 134 4.72 -3.81 -2.29
CA LEU A 134 4.47 -2.68 -1.39
C LEU A 134 4.59 -1.35 -2.15
N GLY A 135 3.60 -0.49 -1.95
CA GLY A 135 3.58 0.86 -2.50
C GLY A 135 3.08 1.89 -1.50
N THR A 136 3.34 3.17 -1.77
CA THR A 136 2.74 4.27 -1.03
C THR A 136 1.74 5.01 -1.91
N GLU A 137 0.58 5.29 -1.39
CA GLU A 137 -0.40 6.17 -2.00
C GLU A 137 -0.12 7.61 -1.56
N GLY A 138 0.76 8.25 -2.32
CA GLY A 138 1.31 9.56 -2.00
C GLY A 138 2.57 9.52 -1.13
N SER A 139 3.49 10.43 -1.45
CA SER A 139 4.79 10.56 -0.78
C SER A 139 4.74 11.33 0.55
N HIS A 140 3.54 11.54 1.10
CA HIS A 140 3.37 11.97 2.49
C HIS A 140 4.05 11.00 3.46
N ALA A 141 4.16 9.71 3.07
CA ALA A 141 4.92 8.69 3.78
C ALA A 141 6.40 9.02 4.02
N LEU A 142 6.94 10.02 3.33
CA LEU A 142 8.32 10.49 3.57
C LEU A 142 8.44 11.39 4.79
N ASP A 143 7.36 11.89 5.39
CA ASP A 143 7.39 12.92 6.45
C ASP A 143 8.25 14.15 6.08
N GLY A 144 8.39 14.43 4.76
CA GLY A 144 9.20 15.51 4.23
C GLY A 144 10.72 15.25 4.22
N GLU A 145 11.18 14.03 4.50
CA GLU A 145 12.57 13.64 4.57
C GLU A 145 12.94 12.67 3.46
N LEU A 146 13.84 13.05 2.54
CA LEU A 146 14.22 12.21 1.39
C LEU A 146 14.93 10.90 1.81
N ASP A 147 15.65 10.91 2.93
CA ASP A 147 16.32 9.70 3.47
C ASP A 147 15.32 8.58 3.79
N ASN A 148 14.04 8.91 3.96
CA ASN A 148 13.00 7.93 4.14
C ASN A 148 12.71 7.11 2.86
N ILE A 149 13.14 7.55 1.68
CA ILE A 149 13.08 6.76 0.43
C ILE A 149 13.91 5.49 0.60
N ASP A 150 15.15 5.60 1.06
CA ASP A 150 16.04 4.44 1.27
C ASP A 150 15.49 3.50 2.34
N ARG A 151 14.89 4.06 3.39
CA ARG A 151 14.26 3.27 4.46
C ARG A 151 13.03 2.51 3.96
N LEU A 152 12.17 3.13 3.17
CA LEU A 152 11.02 2.48 2.54
C LEU A 152 11.50 1.41 1.54
N TYR A 153 12.49 1.72 0.71
CA TYR A 153 13.07 0.76 -0.23
C TYR A 153 13.65 -0.46 0.48
N ALA A 154 14.40 -0.25 1.56
CA ALA A 154 14.95 -1.32 2.39
C ALA A 154 13.85 -2.19 3.03
N ALA A 155 12.71 -1.57 3.43
CA ALA A 155 11.54 -2.28 3.93
C ALA A 155 10.78 -3.08 2.86
N GLY A 156 11.08 -2.88 1.58
CA GLY A 156 10.50 -3.65 0.48
C GLY A 156 9.55 -2.89 -0.42
N PHE A 157 9.35 -1.59 -0.21
CA PHE A 157 8.55 -0.78 -1.13
C PHE A 157 9.19 -0.69 -2.51
N ARG A 158 8.40 -0.75 -3.56
CA ARG A 158 8.85 -0.68 -4.97
C ARG A 158 8.00 0.26 -5.82
N MET A 159 7.00 0.87 -5.24
CA MET A 159 6.18 1.90 -5.88
C MET A 159 5.95 3.05 -4.91
N MET A 160 5.95 4.26 -5.43
CA MET A 160 5.67 5.47 -4.66
C MET A 160 4.88 6.43 -5.54
N GLY A 161 3.62 6.72 -5.15
CA GLY A 161 2.87 7.84 -5.71
C GLY A 161 3.45 9.16 -5.19
N LEU A 162 3.54 10.18 -6.06
CA LEU A 162 4.10 11.47 -5.64
C LEU A 162 3.13 12.24 -4.74
N GLN A 163 1.87 12.32 -5.14
CA GLN A 163 0.79 12.96 -4.37
C GLN A 163 -0.39 12.00 -4.24
N HIS A 164 -1.31 12.34 -3.36
CA HIS A 164 -2.65 11.79 -3.31
C HIS A 164 -3.66 12.95 -3.20
N PHE A 165 -4.34 13.15 -2.09
CA PHE A 165 -5.34 14.21 -1.93
C PHE A 165 -4.76 15.57 -1.53
N PHE A 166 -3.55 15.62 -1.02
CA PHE A 166 -2.95 16.84 -0.46
C PHE A 166 -1.68 17.21 -1.21
N ASP A 167 -1.40 18.51 -1.26
CA ASP A 167 -0.08 18.98 -1.64
C ASP A 167 0.99 18.49 -0.65
N ASN A 168 2.18 18.25 -1.15
CA ASN A 168 3.34 17.91 -0.33
C ASN A 168 4.61 18.60 -0.85
N ARG A 169 5.76 18.32 -0.25
CA ARG A 169 7.04 18.94 -0.65
C ARG A 169 7.49 18.58 -2.07
N LEU A 170 6.97 17.50 -2.68
CA LEU A 170 7.33 17.07 -4.04
C LEU A 170 6.48 17.75 -5.10
N GLY A 171 5.28 18.19 -4.79
CA GLY A 171 4.40 18.83 -5.76
C GLY A 171 2.98 19.04 -5.28
N GLY A 172 2.17 19.61 -6.16
CA GLY A 172 0.74 19.82 -5.96
C GLY A 172 -0.09 18.61 -6.33
N SER A 173 -1.15 18.37 -5.57
CA SER A 173 -2.16 17.37 -5.86
C SER A 173 -3.27 17.95 -6.74
N LEU A 174 -3.91 17.13 -7.57
CA LEU A 174 -5.14 17.51 -8.26
C LEU A 174 -6.25 17.97 -7.28
N HIS A 175 -6.26 17.39 -6.09
CA HIS A 175 -7.20 17.68 -5.01
C HIS A 175 -6.62 18.60 -3.92
N GLY A 176 -5.42 19.14 -4.14
CA GLY A 176 -4.74 20.07 -3.25
C GLY A 176 -5.14 21.52 -3.51
N GLU A 177 -4.60 22.42 -2.72
CA GLU A 177 -4.87 23.86 -2.86
C GLU A 177 -4.10 24.48 -4.02
N SER A 178 -2.84 24.08 -4.21
CA SER A 178 -1.97 24.70 -5.21
C SER A 178 -2.27 24.25 -6.63
N GLN A 179 -2.67 22.99 -6.80
CA GLN A 179 -2.81 22.33 -8.10
C GLN A 179 -1.58 22.55 -8.99
N ALA A 180 -0.41 22.80 -8.37
CA ALA A 180 0.85 23.05 -9.04
C ALA A 180 1.48 21.75 -9.54
N GLY A 181 2.48 21.86 -10.40
CA GLY A 181 3.31 20.74 -10.81
C GLY A 181 4.32 20.33 -9.74
N LEU A 182 5.39 19.65 -10.17
CA LEU A 182 6.48 19.27 -9.30
C LEU A 182 7.23 20.48 -8.72
N THR A 183 7.70 20.35 -7.50
CA THR A 183 8.58 21.35 -6.87
C THR A 183 10.05 21.11 -7.27
N ARG A 184 10.96 21.90 -6.71
CA ARG A 184 12.41 21.68 -6.84
C ARG A 184 13.02 20.92 -5.66
N PHE A 185 12.19 20.34 -4.82
CA PHE A 185 12.59 19.57 -3.65
C PHE A 185 13.30 18.27 -4.01
#